data_1ae0f3e4c855eb58937bf0076eb5f2a5
#
_entry.id   1ae0f3e4c855eb58937bf0076eb5f2a5
#
_cell.length_a   1.000
_cell.length_b   1.000
_cell.length_c   1.000
_cell.angle_alpha   90.00
_cell.angle_beta   90.00
_cell.angle_gamma   90.00
#
_symmetry.space_group_name_H-M   'P 1'
#
loop_
_entity.id
_entity.type
_entity.pdbx_description
1 polymer ?
#
loop_
_entity_poly.entity_id
_entity_poly.type
_entity_poly.pdbx_seq_one_letter_code
_entity_poly.pdbx_strand_id
1 'polypeptide(L)'
;MTKKEELEAQGYKTYENEDIQVFWNPRICQHAGECARGNYNVFNPQRRPWIDLSQAPATEIADIIDRCPSKALQYELLNPISIVFEEELDRAAAYDRGKLIGECEFEDSGNRWVITHTGVREAYEGKGIARKLVLKVIEAARAKGVKILPVCSYAKKLMTGKEEFKDVMYYGL
;
A
#
# COMPACT_ATOMS: atom_id res chain seq x y z
N MET A 1 -12.33 -22.40 -12.01
CA MET A 1 -11.82 -21.31 -12.88
C MET A 1 -11.59 -20.07 -12.02
N THR A 2 -10.45 -19.44 -12.18
CA THR A 2 -10.17 -18.17 -11.52
C THR A 2 -10.79 -17.02 -12.32
N LYS A 3 -11.02 -15.86 -11.68
CA LYS A 3 -11.50 -14.65 -12.37
C LYS A 3 -10.62 -14.27 -13.56
N LYS A 4 -9.31 -14.44 -13.42
CA LYS A 4 -8.32 -14.22 -14.48
C LYS A 4 -8.62 -15.09 -15.70
N GLU A 5 -8.76 -16.41 -15.52
CA GLU A 5 -9.04 -17.35 -16.61
C GLU A 5 -10.37 -17.05 -17.33
N GLU A 6 -11.40 -16.68 -16.56
CA GLU A 6 -12.71 -16.31 -17.13
C GLU A 6 -12.64 -15.04 -17.98
N LEU A 7 -11.94 -14.01 -17.51
CA LEU A 7 -11.82 -12.75 -18.23
C LEU A 7 -10.89 -12.86 -19.43
N GLU A 8 -9.79 -13.61 -19.34
CA GLU A 8 -8.90 -13.87 -20.47
C GLU A 8 -9.63 -14.61 -21.60
N ALA A 9 -10.48 -15.59 -21.25
CA ALA A 9 -11.33 -16.28 -22.22
C ALA A 9 -12.34 -15.33 -22.93
N GLN A 10 -12.74 -14.22 -22.27
CA GLN A 10 -13.58 -13.17 -22.84
C GLN A 10 -12.79 -12.11 -23.63
N GLY A 11 -11.47 -12.26 -23.76
CA GLY A 11 -10.61 -11.37 -24.53
C GLY A 11 -10.01 -10.21 -23.73
N TYR A 12 -10.02 -10.27 -22.41
CA TYR A 12 -9.30 -9.33 -21.56
C TYR A 12 -7.79 -9.62 -21.56
N LYS A 13 -7.00 -8.57 -21.55
CA LYS A 13 -5.55 -8.62 -21.30
C LYS A 13 -5.30 -8.36 -19.84
N THR A 14 -4.39 -9.12 -19.23
CA THR A 14 -4.05 -9.02 -17.82
C THR A 14 -2.79 -8.20 -17.61
N TYR A 15 -2.83 -7.30 -16.63
CA TYR A 15 -1.72 -6.57 -16.04
C TYR A 15 -1.73 -6.89 -14.55
N GLU A 16 -0.61 -7.26 -13.98
CA GLU A 16 -0.57 -7.71 -12.58
C GLU A 16 0.71 -7.30 -11.85
N ASN A 17 0.57 -7.07 -10.57
CA ASN A 17 1.64 -7.01 -9.60
C ASN A 17 1.24 -7.81 -8.35
N GLU A 18 1.99 -7.71 -7.26
CA GLU A 18 1.71 -8.46 -6.02
C GLU A 18 0.40 -8.07 -5.31
N ASP A 19 -0.15 -6.88 -5.61
CA ASP A 19 -1.30 -6.31 -4.89
C ASP A 19 -2.60 -6.34 -5.70
N ILE A 20 -2.52 -6.26 -7.04
CA ILE A 20 -3.70 -6.13 -7.90
C ILE A 20 -3.48 -6.79 -9.26
N GLN A 21 -4.54 -7.40 -9.77
CA GLN A 21 -4.69 -7.77 -11.18
C GLN A 21 -5.66 -6.80 -11.83
N VAL A 22 -5.28 -6.24 -12.97
CA VAL A 22 -6.13 -5.38 -13.80
C VAL A 22 -6.34 -6.05 -15.14
N PHE A 23 -7.59 -6.09 -15.56
CA PHE A 23 -8.03 -6.71 -16.79
C PHE A 23 -8.57 -5.66 -17.75
N TRP A 24 -8.10 -5.65 -18.98
CA TRP A 24 -8.54 -4.69 -19.99
C TRP A 24 -8.99 -5.37 -21.28
N ASN A 25 -10.20 -5.05 -21.71
CA ASN A 25 -10.74 -5.54 -22.98
C ASN A 25 -10.87 -4.39 -23.99
N PRO A 26 -10.00 -4.35 -25.02
CA PRO A 26 -10.03 -3.29 -26.03
C PRO A 26 -11.29 -3.30 -26.90
N ARG A 27 -11.97 -4.45 -27.02
CA ARG A 27 -13.15 -4.60 -27.89
C ARG A 27 -14.40 -3.91 -27.36
N ILE A 28 -14.50 -3.78 -26.03
CA ILE A 28 -15.65 -3.15 -25.37
C ILE A 28 -15.32 -1.77 -24.78
N CYS A 29 -14.07 -1.33 -24.91
CA CYS A 29 -13.64 -0.02 -24.45
C CYS A 29 -14.31 1.09 -25.29
N GLN A 30 -15.06 1.96 -24.62
CA GLN A 30 -15.74 3.10 -25.25
C GLN A 30 -14.90 4.38 -25.31
N HIS A 31 -13.62 4.30 -24.90
CA HIS A 31 -12.69 5.42 -24.87
C HIS A 31 -13.20 6.65 -24.10
N ALA A 32 -13.99 6.44 -23.05
CA ALA A 32 -14.52 7.51 -22.18
C ALA A 32 -13.44 8.34 -21.48
N GLY A 33 -12.21 7.80 -21.37
CA GLY A 33 -11.04 8.51 -20.84
C GLY A 33 -11.03 8.65 -19.32
N GLU A 34 -11.97 8.06 -18.59
CA GLU A 34 -12.03 8.14 -17.11
C GLU A 34 -10.76 7.60 -16.45
N CYS A 35 -10.20 6.53 -16.99
CA CYS A 35 -8.96 5.94 -16.48
C CYS A 35 -7.76 6.90 -16.61
N ALA A 36 -7.56 7.49 -17.79
CA ALA A 36 -6.45 8.42 -18.03
C ALA A 36 -6.63 9.74 -17.25
N ARG A 37 -7.87 10.25 -17.13
CA ARG A 37 -8.15 11.42 -16.28
C ARG A 37 -7.96 11.13 -14.80
N GLY A 38 -8.22 9.89 -14.36
CA GLY A 38 -8.05 9.48 -12.99
C GLY A 38 -6.58 9.48 -12.55
N ASN A 39 -5.71 8.84 -13.33
CA ASN A 39 -4.26 8.88 -13.12
C ASN A 39 -3.52 8.56 -14.42
N TYR A 40 -2.96 9.60 -15.07
CA TYR A 40 -2.24 9.45 -16.34
C TYR A 40 -0.92 8.70 -16.22
N ASN A 41 -0.32 8.68 -15.03
CA ASN A 41 0.92 7.91 -14.81
C ASN A 41 0.65 6.40 -14.80
N VAL A 42 -0.53 5.98 -14.33
CA VAL A 42 -0.96 4.57 -14.37
C VAL A 42 -1.50 4.22 -15.75
N PHE A 43 -2.46 4.99 -16.29
CA PHE A 43 -3.19 4.72 -17.52
C PHE A 43 -2.77 5.67 -18.63
N ASN A 44 -1.67 5.38 -19.33
CA ASN A 44 -1.12 6.23 -20.38
C ASN A 44 -1.26 5.58 -21.76
N PRO A 45 -2.22 6.04 -22.60
CA PRO A 45 -2.44 5.47 -23.92
C PRO A 45 -1.25 5.60 -24.90
N GLN A 46 -0.34 6.53 -24.61
CA GLN A 46 0.85 6.79 -25.44
C GLN A 46 2.05 5.92 -25.06
N ARG A 47 1.94 5.17 -23.94
CA ARG A 47 3.02 4.30 -23.44
C ARG A 47 2.74 2.82 -23.79
N ARG A 48 3.78 2.00 -23.76
CA ARG A 48 3.68 0.54 -23.86
C ARG A 48 4.57 -0.11 -22.79
N PRO A 49 3.99 -0.93 -21.89
CA PRO A 49 2.55 -1.18 -21.70
C PRO A 49 1.83 0.11 -21.26
N TRP A 50 0.55 0.27 -21.67
CA TRP A 50 -0.20 1.49 -21.38
C TRP A 50 -0.74 1.57 -19.95
N ILE A 51 -0.79 0.43 -19.24
CA ILE A 51 -1.10 0.33 -17.82
C ILE A 51 0.19 0.01 -17.07
N ASP A 52 0.53 0.84 -16.09
CA ASP A 52 1.68 0.65 -15.20
C ASP A 52 1.21 0.71 -13.75
N LEU A 53 1.11 -0.45 -13.14
CA LEU A 53 0.58 -0.61 -11.79
C LEU A 53 1.54 -0.18 -10.67
N SER A 54 2.78 0.18 -11.02
CA SER A 54 3.78 0.67 -10.05
C SER A 54 3.60 2.14 -9.69
N GLN A 55 2.75 2.86 -10.45
CA GLN A 55 2.62 4.33 -10.34
C GLN A 55 1.59 4.80 -9.31
N ALA A 56 0.83 3.89 -8.71
CA ALA A 56 -0.15 4.22 -7.68
C ALA A 56 -0.47 3.00 -6.80
N PRO A 57 -1.00 3.21 -5.58
CA PRO A 57 -1.50 2.12 -4.74
C PRO A 57 -2.65 1.35 -5.41
N ALA A 58 -2.76 0.06 -5.13
CA ALA A 58 -3.80 -0.81 -5.69
C ALA A 58 -5.23 -0.30 -5.42
N THR A 59 -5.46 0.31 -4.26
CA THR A 59 -6.76 0.90 -3.89
C THR A 59 -7.13 2.09 -4.78
N GLU A 60 -6.18 3.00 -5.07
CA GLU A 60 -6.40 4.12 -5.98
C GLU A 60 -6.69 3.63 -7.41
N ILE A 61 -5.94 2.63 -7.86
CA ILE A 61 -6.16 2.02 -9.18
C ILE A 61 -7.56 1.41 -9.27
N ALA A 62 -8.00 0.71 -8.22
CA ALA A 62 -9.33 0.12 -8.11
C ALA A 62 -10.44 1.19 -8.20
N ASP A 63 -10.31 2.28 -7.44
CA ASP A 63 -11.26 3.41 -7.44
C ASP A 63 -11.38 4.08 -8.82
N ILE A 64 -10.28 4.15 -9.55
CA ILE A 64 -10.29 4.67 -10.93
C ILE A 64 -11.01 3.72 -11.87
N ILE A 65 -10.74 2.41 -11.76
CA ILE A 65 -11.36 1.38 -12.60
C ILE A 65 -12.87 1.29 -12.36
N ASP A 66 -13.33 1.49 -11.13
CA ASP A 66 -14.77 1.48 -10.80
C ASP A 66 -15.58 2.53 -11.57
N ARG A 67 -14.93 3.61 -12.02
CA ARG A 67 -15.53 4.66 -12.86
C ARG A 67 -15.60 4.30 -14.34
N CYS A 68 -15.06 3.14 -14.76
CA CYS A 68 -15.13 2.71 -16.17
C CYS A 68 -16.55 2.38 -16.60
N PRO A 69 -17.19 3.16 -17.50
CA PRO A 69 -18.61 2.98 -17.82
C PRO A 69 -18.90 1.71 -18.63
N SER A 70 -17.95 1.30 -19.48
CA SER A 70 -18.11 0.11 -20.33
C SER A 70 -17.68 -1.20 -19.65
N LYS A 71 -17.11 -1.13 -18.43
CA LYS A 71 -16.45 -2.26 -17.75
C LYS A 71 -15.36 -2.93 -18.58
N ALA A 72 -14.82 -2.21 -19.56
CA ALA A 72 -13.63 -2.63 -20.30
C ALA A 72 -12.40 -2.79 -19.40
N LEU A 73 -12.34 -2.05 -18.30
CA LEU A 73 -11.41 -2.24 -17.19
C LEU A 73 -12.13 -2.93 -16.04
N GLN A 74 -11.50 -3.97 -15.51
CA GLN A 74 -11.88 -4.67 -14.29
C GLN A 74 -10.65 -4.95 -13.47
N TYR A 75 -10.81 -5.32 -12.21
CA TYR A 75 -9.70 -5.66 -11.33
C TYR A 75 -10.04 -6.76 -10.32
N GLU A 76 -9.00 -7.31 -9.74
CA GLU A 76 -9.05 -8.15 -8.54
C GLU A 76 -7.91 -7.72 -7.61
N LEU A 77 -8.25 -7.37 -6.37
CA LEU A 77 -7.24 -7.10 -5.35
C LEU A 77 -6.71 -8.42 -4.81
N LEU A 78 -5.42 -8.64 -4.98
CA LEU A 78 -4.70 -9.82 -4.48
C LEU A 78 -4.34 -9.63 -3.01
N ASN A 79 -3.98 -8.39 -2.65
CA ASN A 79 -3.69 -7.99 -1.29
C ASN A 79 -4.55 -6.77 -0.94
N PRO A 80 -5.78 -6.97 -0.40
CA PRO A 80 -6.68 -5.87 -0.10
C PRO A 80 -6.22 -5.01 1.09
N ILE A 81 -5.10 -5.38 1.73
CA ILE A 81 -4.56 -4.68 2.90
C ILE A 81 -3.63 -3.56 2.41
N SER A 82 -4.00 -2.31 2.72
CA SER A 82 -3.17 -1.14 2.50
C SER A 82 -2.48 -0.71 3.79
N ILE A 83 -1.22 -0.29 3.69
CA ILE A 83 -0.46 0.30 4.79
C ILE A 83 -0.15 1.74 4.42
N VAL A 84 -0.67 2.68 5.20
CA VAL A 84 -0.52 4.11 4.97
C VAL A 84 0.16 4.79 6.16
N PHE A 85 0.88 5.87 5.90
CA PHE A 85 1.44 6.74 6.93
C PHE A 85 0.49 7.93 7.11
N GLU A 86 -0.05 8.08 8.30
CA GLU A 86 -0.97 9.15 8.67
C GLU A 86 -0.26 10.13 9.59
N GLU A 87 0.42 11.11 8.98
CA GLU A 87 1.25 12.09 9.69
C GLU A 87 0.47 12.88 10.74
N GLU A 88 -0.74 13.33 10.39
CA GLU A 88 -1.59 14.12 11.30
C GLU A 88 -2.08 13.33 12.51
N LEU A 89 -1.99 12.00 12.48
CA LEU A 89 -2.39 11.11 13.55
C LEU A 89 -1.21 10.42 14.23
N ASP A 90 0.02 10.80 13.89
CA ASP A 90 1.26 10.23 14.40
C ASP A 90 1.29 8.70 14.37
N ARG A 91 0.86 8.12 13.25
CA ARG A 91 0.82 6.66 13.11
C ARG A 91 1.03 6.16 11.68
N ALA A 92 1.41 4.89 11.56
CA ALA A 92 1.14 4.08 10.38
C ALA A 92 -0.12 3.24 10.63
N ALA A 93 -1.00 3.14 9.66
CA ALA A 93 -2.26 2.42 9.76
C ALA A 93 -2.39 1.37 8.66
N ALA A 94 -2.96 0.22 9.00
CA ALA A 94 -3.31 -0.85 8.09
C ALA A 94 -4.82 -0.90 7.90
N TYR A 95 -5.26 -0.93 6.65
CA TYR A 95 -6.68 -1.02 6.29
C TYR A 95 -6.94 -2.24 5.41
N ASP A 96 -8.01 -2.95 5.69
CA ASP A 96 -8.61 -3.94 4.78
C ASP A 96 -9.91 -3.35 4.25
N ARG A 97 -9.94 -3.02 2.94
CA ARG A 97 -11.11 -2.42 2.27
C ARG A 97 -11.68 -1.22 3.04
N GLY A 98 -10.81 -0.32 3.48
CA GLY A 98 -11.19 0.88 4.22
C GLY A 98 -11.45 0.68 5.73
N LYS A 99 -11.39 -0.55 6.25
CA LYS A 99 -11.55 -0.83 7.67
C LYS A 99 -10.19 -0.90 8.36
N LEU A 100 -9.98 -0.10 9.40
CA LEU A 100 -8.77 -0.13 10.21
C LEU A 100 -8.60 -1.50 10.87
N ILE A 101 -7.48 -2.16 10.60
CA ILE A 101 -7.15 -3.50 11.09
C ILE A 101 -5.89 -3.56 11.94
N GLY A 102 -5.08 -2.51 11.94
CA GLY A 102 -3.88 -2.40 12.75
C GLY A 102 -3.25 -1.03 12.64
N GLU A 103 -2.40 -0.71 13.61
CA GLU A 103 -1.69 0.58 13.67
C GLU A 103 -0.35 0.45 14.38
N CYS A 104 0.55 1.36 14.08
CA CYS A 104 1.79 1.60 14.79
C CYS A 104 1.85 3.09 15.13
N GLU A 105 1.68 3.42 16.39
CA GLU A 105 1.65 4.79 16.91
C GLU A 105 3.03 5.23 17.36
N PHE A 106 3.31 6.50 17.17
CA PHE A 106 4.52 7.14 17.69
C PHE A 106 4.20 8.52 18.28
N GLU A 107 5.09 9.00 19.12
CA GLU A 107 5.07 10.37 19.64
C GLU A 107 6.25 11.13 19.03
N ASP A 108 5.99 12.31 18.47
CA ASP A 108 7.04 13.21 18.00
C ASP A 108 7.56 14.06 19.17
N SER A 109 8.81 13.80 19.59
CA SER A 109 9.50 14.55 20.63
C SER A 109 10.44 15.62 20.06
N GLY A 110 10.23 16.05 18.82
CA GLY A 110 10.98 17.09 18.12
C GLY A 110 12.31 16.62 17.52
N ASN A 111 13.13 15.90 18.28
CA ASN A 111 14.42 15.36 17.80
C ASN A 111 14.39 13.85 17.52
N ARG A 112 13.30 13.20 17.89
CA ARG A 112 13.10 11.75 17.68
C ARG A 112 11.61 11.42 17.72
N TRP A 113 11.26 10.33 17.07
CA TRP A 113 9.97 9.67 17.20
C TRP A 113 10.07 8.50 18.18
N VAL A 114 9.12 8.41 19.09
CA VAL A 114 9.03 7.33 20.07
C VAL A 114 7.91 6.39 19.67
N ILE A 115 8.22 5.18 19.19
CA ILE A 115 7.19 4.20 18.87
C ILE A 115 6.66 3.64 20.20
N THR A 116 5.41 3.97 20.51
CA THR A 116 4.76 3.68 21.79
C THR A 116 3.90 2.42 21.72
N HIS A 117 3.24 2.18 20.58
CA HIS A 117 2.33 1.07 20.40
C HIS A 117 2.38 0.50 18.98
N THR A 118 2.19 -0.82 18.88
CA THR A 118 1.95 -1.53 17.62
C THR A 118 0.92 -2.62 17.87
N GLY A 119 -0.21 -2.56 17.18
CA GLY A 119 -1.30 -3.52 17.33
C GLY A 119 -1.90 -3.91 15.99
N VAL A 120 -2.36 -5.15 15.89
CA VAL A 120 -3.11 -5.68 14.75
C VAL A 120 -4.29 -6.46 15.31
N ARG A 121 -5.44 -6.36 14.67
CA ARG A 121 -6.62 -7.14 15.09
C ARG A 121 -6.33 -8.63 14.99
N GLU A 122 -6.80 -9.40 15.96
CA GLU A 122 -6.59 -10.85 16.10
C GLU A 122 -6.81 -11.62 14.79
N ALA A 123 -7.89 -11.32 14.07
CA ALA A 123 -8.21 -11.95 12.78
C ALA A 123 -7.15 -11.75 11.69
N TYR A 124 -6.24 -10.80 11.87
CA TYR A 124 -5.18 -10.44 10.92
C TYR A 124 -3.78 -10.73 11.45
N GLU A 125 -3.65 -11.29 12.63
CA GLU A 125 -2.36 -11.69 13.20
C GLU A 125 -1.66 -12.77 12.34
N GLY A 126 -0.35 -12.86 12.46
CA GLY A 126 0.45 -13.85 11.71
C GLY A 126 0.65 -13.55 10.23
N LYS A 127 0.08 -12.45 9.70
CA LYS A 127 0.20 -12.06 8.28
C LYS A 127 1.32 -11.04 8.02
N GLY A 128 2.16 -10.75 9.01
CA GLY A 128 3.27 -9.80 8.89
C GLY A 128 2.86 -8.32 8.87
N ILE A 129 1.61 -7.99 9.18
CA ILE A 129 1.08 -6.62 9.14
C ILE A 129 1.78 -5.74 10.17
N ALA A 130 1.98 -6.20 11.39
CA ALA A 130 2.69 -5.46 12.44
C ALA A 130 4.11 -5.06 12.00
N ARG A 131 4.84 -5.96 11.32
CA ARG A 131 6.14 -5.66 10.74
C ARG A 131 6.05 -4.55 9.68
N LYS A 132 5.09 -4.63 8.77
CA LYS A 132 4.88 -3.64 7.71
C LYS A 132 4.53 -2.27 8.28
N LEU A 133 3.76 -2.21 9.36
CA LEU A 133 3.41 -0.98 10.06
C LEU A 133 4.64 -0.29 10.66
N VAL A 134 5.48 -1.03 11.40
CA VAL A 134 6.72 -0.48 11.95
C VAL A 134 7.67 -0.05 10.84
N LEU A 135 7.82 -0.83 9.76
CA LEU A 135 8.64 -0.47 8.61
C LEU A 135 8.14 0.81 7.93
N LYS A 136 6.82 1.04 7.90
CA LYS A 136 6.24 2.27 7.35
C LYS A 136 6.60 3.52 8.16
N VAL A 137 6.61 3.42 9.48
CA VAL A 137 7.10 4.49 10.37
C VAL A 137 8.60 4.72 10.16
N ILE A 138 9.39 3.65 10.02
CA ILE A 138 10.84 3.72 9.77
C ILE A 138 11.13 4.43 8.43
N GLU A 139 10.39 4.08 7.38
CA GLU A 139 10.50 4.71 6.06
C GLU A 139 10.25 6.22 6.14
N ALA A 140 9.17 6.62 6.82
CA ALA A 140 8.82 8.02 7.02
C ALA A 140 9.87 8.77 7.86
N ALA A 141 10.38 8.15 8.92
CA ALA A 141 11.44 8.71 9.74
C ALA A 141 12.75 8.94 8.96
N ARG A 142 13.13 7.98 8.10
CA ARG A 142 14.28 8.13 7.19
C ARG A 142 14.09 9.30 6.23
N ALA A 143 12.90 9.40 5.62
CA ALA A 143 12.57 10.49 4.69
C ALA A 143 12.67 11.87 5.36
N LYS A 144 12.30 11.96 6.65
CA LYS A 144 12.37 13.20 7.45
C LYS A 144 13.71 13.42 8.17
N GLY A 145 14.62 12.46 8.13
CA GLY A 145 15.89 12.53 8.86
C GLY A 145 15.75 12.44 10.38
N VAL A 146 14.66 11.86 10.89
CA VAL A 146 14.35 11.73 12.32
C VAL A 146 14.80 10.36 12.83
N LYS A 147 15.26 10.30 14.07
CA LYS A 147 15.62 9.03 14.73
C LYS A 147 14.44 8.44 15.48
N ILE A 148 14.45 7.11 15.66
CA ILE A 148 13.41 6.36 16.34
C ILE A 148 13.92 5.76 17.64
N LEU A 149 13.15 5.95 18.72
CA LEU A 149 13.27 5.24 19.98
C LEU A 149 12.12 4.21 20.08
N PRO A 150 12.39 2.91 19.90
CA PRO A 150 11.35 1.91 20.05
C PRO A 150 11.11 1.59 21.54
N VAL A 151 9.97 2.00 22.07
CA VAL A 151 9.52 1.68 23.44
C VAL A 151 8.55 0.49 23.42
N CYS A 152 7.68 0.43 22.42
CA CYS A 152 6.81 -0.72 22.19
C CYS A 152 7.65 -2.02 22.09
N SER A 153 7.24 -3.05 22.81
CA SER A 153 7.94 -4.35 22.87
C SER A 153 8.15 -4.97 21.48
N TYR A 154 7.17 -4.87 20.60
CA TYR A 154 7.26 -5.38 19.24
C TYR A 154 8.30 -4.62 18.41
N ALA A 155 8.20 -3.30 18.37
CA ALA A 155 9.17 -2.45 17.66
C ALA A 155 10.59 -2.61 18.20
N LYS A 156 10.74 -2.69 19.54
CA LYS A 156 12.02 -2.94 20.20
C LYS A 156 12.64 -4.26 19.75
N LYS A 157 11.86 -5.35 19.75
CA LYS A 157 12.30 -6.68 19.29
C LYS A 157 12.67 -6.67 17.80
N LEU A 158 11.92 -5.92 16.98
CA LEU A 158 12.18 -5.82 15.55
C LEU A 158 13.46 -5.04 15.23
N MET A 159 13.72 -3.93 15.93
CA MET A 159 14.73 -2.97 15.55
C MET A 159 16.07 -3.14 16.31
N THR A 160 16.02 -3.51 17.59
CA THR A 160 17.22 -3.52 18.45
C THR A 160 18.23 -4.56 17.96
N GLY A 161 19.49 -4.14 17.83
CA GLY A 161 20.60 -5.00 17.41
C GLY A 161 20.60 -5.38 15.94
N LYS A 162 19.70 -4.81 15.15
CA LYS A 162 19.66 -5.04 13.70
C LYS A 162 20.46 -3.98 12.96
N GLU A 163 21.39 -4.44 12.12
CA GLU A 163 22.27 -3.58 11.31
C GLU A 163 21.47 -2.68 10.37
N GLU A 164 20.40 -3.23 9.77
CA GLU A 164 19.52 -2.55 8.82
C GLU A 164 18.79 -1.32 9.37
N PHE A 165 18.72 -1.15 10.71
CA PHE A 165 18.03 -0.04 11.36
C PHE A 165 18.96 0.89 12.14
N LYS A 166 20.27 0.66 12.13
CA LYS A 166 21.26 1.51 12.85
C LYS A 166 21.20 2.97 12.44
N ASP A 167 20.92 3.22 11.16
CA ASP A 167 20.82 4.56 10.57
C ASP A 167 19.68 5.38 11.15
N VAL A 168 18.60 4.73 11.59
CA VAL A 168 17.38 5.38 12.08
C VAL A 168 17.19 5.25 13.59
N MET A 169 17.97 4.39 14.27
CA MET A 169 17.88 4.20 15.72
C MET A 169 18.37 5.43 16.47
N TYR A 170 17.63 5.80 17.53
CA TYR A 170 18.06 6.78 18.51
C TYR A 170 18.90 6.11 19.61
N TYR A 171 20.14 6.53 19.75
CA TYR A 171 21.09 6.06 20.76
C TYR A 171 21.44 7.16 21.80
N GLY A 172 20.56 8.11 22.02
CA GLY A 172 20.80 9.19 22.97
C GLY A 172 21.02 8.68 24.39
N LEU A 173 21.98 9.30 25.04
CA LEU A 173 22.26 9.15 26.48
C LEU A 173 21.14 9.78 27.31
#